data_ee15f0b6d7ced1b26e42d56054f1c332
#
_entry.id   ee15f0b6d7ced1b26e42d56054f1c332
#
_cell.length_a   1.000
_cell.length_b   1.000
_cell.length_c   1.000
_cell.angle_alpha   90.00
_cell.angle_beta   90.00
_cell.angle_gamma   90.00
#
_symmetry.space_group_name_H-M   'P 1'
#
loop_
_entity.id
_entity.type
_entity.pdbx_description
1 polymer ?
#
loop_
_entity_poly.entity_id
_entity_poly.type
_entity_poly.pdbx_seq_one_letter_code
_entity_poly.pdbx_strand_id
1 'polypeptide(L)'
;DEGDPFNEILFNKSINELKSKQIFKSVTSDIEDSKSKSNSKIINITVEEKATGEIFAGAGTGTEGSTISAGIKEKNYLGKGITLDTVFTVSDDEIKGKFSVLNPNFKNTDRSINTTIESTSSDYMTSSGYKTSRTGLKLGTGFEQYDDLFVNVDISNYYERLETSDAASAIKKKQEGDYFENLLSYGITLNKLDQNFQPTDGYMTIFNQTLPIYSDDSTIENTFKASKYHSINDGLILSAKLYLKAVNSFDDDVRVSKRIYIPSTRLRGFESGAIGPKDGTQYIGGNYGSAINFNSTLPNLLNGYENIDFNLFLDAANLWHVDYDNSLDSDKIRSATGISINWFTPVGPLSFSYAVPISEAKSDKTESFRFQIGTSF
;
A
#
# COMPACT_ATOMS: atom_id res chain seq x y z
N ASP A 1 21.35 12.10 -23.64
CA ASP A 1 21.16 13.57 -23.79
C ASP A 1 21.59 14.04 -25.18
N GLU A 2 21.23 15.27 -25.56
CA GLU A 2 21.65 15.87 -26.79
C GLU A 2 23.20 15.97 -26.84
N GLY A 3 23.81 15.44 -27.89
CA GLY A 3 25.26 15.42 -28.07
C GLY A 3 25.96 14.14 -27.65
N ASP A 4 25.22 13.23 -26.97
CA ASP A 4 25.75 11.92 -26.61
C ASP A 4 25.81 10.95 -27.80
N PRO A 5 26.67 9.92 -27.76
CA PRO A 5 26.67 8.86 -28.77
C PRO A 5 25.29 8.16 -28.81
N PHE A 6 24.76 7.98 -30.04
CA PHE A 6 23.48 7.30 -30.21
C PHE A 6 23.56 5.85 -29.73
N ASN A 7 22.60 5.49 -28.84
CA ASN A 7 22.45 4.14 -28.34
C ASN A 7 20.98 3.70 -28.55
N GLU A 8 20.79 2.70 -29.39
CA GLU A 8 19.45 2.20 -29.76
C GLU A 8 18.67 1.62 -28.56
N ILE A 9 19.36 0.98 -27.61
CA ILE A 9 18.71 0.41 -26.39
C ILE A 9 18.17 1.54 -25.53
N LEU A 10 18.97 2.57 -25.26
CA LEU A 10 18.55 3.72 -24.46
C LEU A 10 17.44 4.52 -25.18
N PHE A 11 17.53 4.65 -26.50
CA PHE A 11 16.49 5.29 -27.30
C PHE A 11 15.16 4.54 -27.18
N ASN A 12 15.15 3.22 -27.35
CA ASN A 12 13.95 2.40 -27.21
C ASN A 12 13.39 2.45 -25.79
N LYS A 13 14.26 2.46 -24.77
CA LYS A 13 13.85 2.67 -23.36
C LYS A 13 13.12 4.00 -23.20
N SER A 14 13.66 5.10 -23.72
CA SER A 14 13.05 6.44 -23.65
C SER A 14 11.69 6.51 -24.37
N ILE A 15 11.56 5.89 -25.55
CA ILE A 15 10.27 5.82 -26.26
C ILE A 15 9.23 5.01 -25.46
N ASN A 16 9.65 3.91 -24.84
CA ASN A 16 8.77 3.11 -24.00
C ASN A 16 8.35 3.86 -22.72
N GLU A 17 9.26 4.63 -22.12
CA GLU A 17 8.96 5.51 -21.00
C GLU A 17 7.93 6.58 -21.36
N LEU A 18 8.05 7.23 -22.54
CA LEU A 18 7.06 8.17 -23.03
C LEU A 18 5.68 7.52 -23.20
N LYS A 19 5.62 6.33 -23.80
CA LYS A 19 4.39 5.56 -23.97
C LYS A 19 3.78 5.15 -22.62
N SER A 20 4.61 4.79 -21.65
CA SER A 20 4.17 4.35 -20.32
C SER A 20 3.53 5.46 -19.48
N LYS A 21 3.85 6.73 -19.76
CA LYS A 21 3.21 7.90 -19.10
C LYS A 21 1.70 7.99 -19.35
N GLN A 22 1.20 7.33 -20.41
CA GLN A 22 -0.23 7.29 -20.76
C GLN A 22 -0.89 8.67 -20.97
N ILE A 23 -0.09 9.69 -21.26
CA ILE A 23 -0.58 11.06 -21.57
C ILE A 23 -0.67 11.32 -23.06
N PHE A 24 -0.11 10.43 -23.87
CA PHE A 24 -0.14 10.52 -25.33
C PHE A 24 -1.05 9.45 -25.93
N LYS A 25 -1.76 9.80 -26.99
CA LYS A 25 -2.53 8.88 -27.81
C LYS A 25 -1.63 8.06 -28.73
N SER A 26 -0.61 8.74 -29.30
CA SER A 26 0.42 8.10 -30.12
C SER A 26 1.79 8.72 -29.84
N VAL A 27 2.82 7.91 -29.92
CA VAL A 27 4.24 8.32 -29.87
C VAL A 27 4.93 7.62 -31.04
N THR A 28 5.38 8.39 -32.01
CA THR A 28 6.14 7.92 -33.17
C THR A 28 7.52 8.57 -33.17
N SER A 29 8.51 7.89 -33.69
CA SER A 29 9.87 8.39 -33.78
C SER A 29 10.48 8.08 -35.13
N ASP A 30 11.25 9.01 -35.64
CA ASP A 30 12.04 8.88 -36.88
C ASP A 30 13.47 9.30 -36.63
N ILE A 31 14.42 8.57 -37.20
CA ILE A 31 15.87 8.80 -37.04
C ILE A 31 16.48 9.07 -38.41
N GLU A 32 17.00 10.27 -38.59
CA GLU A 32 17.63 10.70 -39.80
C GLU A 32 19.13 11.01 -39.58
N ASP A 33 19.96 10.84 -40.62
CA ASP A 33 21.33 11.31 -40.59
C ASP A 33 21.36 12.84 -40.76
N SER A 34 22.15 13.52 -39.94
CA SER A 34 22.27 14.98 -40.04
C SER A 34 22.97 15.41 -41.33
N LYS A 35 22.33 16.26 -42.13
CA LYS A 35 22.89 16.85 -43.32
C LYS A 35 23.98 17.91 -43.05
N SER A 36 24.03 18.43 -41.82
CA SER A 36 24.92 19.54 -41.42
C SER A 36 26.14 19.09 -40.61
N LYS A 37 26.10 17.93 -39.96
CA LYS A 37 27.21 17.41 -39.17
C LYS A 37 27.44 15.94 -39.53
N SER A 38 28.65 15.63 -39.99
CA SER A 38 29.08 14.25 -40.24
C SER A 38 29.03 13.44 -38.93
N ASN A 39 28.55 12.20 -38.98
CA ASN A 39 28.38 11.29 -37.83
C ASN A 39 27.38 11.74 -36.74
N SER A 40 26.40 12.57 -37.07
CA SER A 40 25.35 12.94 -36.15
C SER A 40 24.00 12.47 -36.66
N LYS A 41 23.13 12.00 -35.75
CA LYS A 41 21.74 11.63 -36.04
C LYS A 41 20.79 12.66 -35.49
N ILE A 42 19.69 12.90 -36.20
CA ILE A 42 18.57 13.71 -35.74
C ILE A 42 17.46 12.74 -35.35
N ILE A 43 16.97 12.85 -34.13
CA ILE A 43 15.85 12.07 -33.63
C ILE A 43 14.64 12.96 -33.59
N ASN A 44 13.64 12.69 -34.42
CA ASN A 44 12.35 13.37 -34.41
C ASN A 44 11.35 12.51 -33.65
N ILE A 45 10.81 13.05 -32.56
CA ILE A 45 9.73 12.40 -31.79
C ILE A 45 8.47 13.18 -31.99
N THR A 46 7.45 12.54 -32.57
CA THR A 46 6.13 13.12 -32.79
C THR A 46 5.14 12.50 -31.80
N VAL A 47 4.47 13.35 -31.05
CA VAL A 47 3.49 12.94 -30.04
C VAL A 47 2.12 13.53 -30.35
N GLU A 48 1.06 12.77 -30.11
CA GLU A 48 -0.31 13.24 -30.13
C GLU A 48 -0.88 13.14 -28.70
N GLU A 49 -1.22 14.28 -28.13
CA GLU A 49 -1.78 14.31 -26.76
C GLU A 49 -3.21 13.75 -26.74
N LYS A 50 -3.62 13.21 -25.60
CA LYS A 50 -4.99 12.80 -25.34
C LYS A 50 -5.54 13.49 -24.09
N ALA A 51 -6.86 13.46 -23.90
CA ALA A 51 -7.46 13.88 -22.66
C ALA A 51 -6.94 12.99 -21.50
N THR A 52 -6.45 13.61 -20.44
CA THR A 52 -5.77 12.94 -19.31
C THR A 52 -6.55 13.08 -18.00
N GLY A 53 -7.61 13.88 -18.00
CA GLY A 53 -8.55 14.01 -16.89
C GLY A 53 -9.52 12.84 -16.83
N GLU A 54 -9.60 12.20 -15.67
CA GLU A 54 -10.48 11.07 -15.37
C GLU A 54 -11.34 11.42 -14.16
N ILE A 55 -12.66 11.18 -14.26
CA ILE A 55 -13.56 11.17 -13.10
C ILE A 55 -13.92 9.72 -12.85
N PHE A 56 -13.77 9.26 -11.63
CA PHE A 56 -14.13 7.91 -11.27
C PHE A 56 -15.03 7.87 -10.05
N ALA A 57 -15.86 6.84 -9.98
CA ALA A 57 -16.62 6.47 -8.80
C ALA A 57 -16.68 4.95 -8.74
N GLY A 58 -16.56 4.41 -7.57
CA GLY A 58 -16.61 2.98 -7.34
C GLY A 58 -17.23 2.64 -6.00
N ALA A 59 -17.75 1.43 -5.90
CA ALA A 59 -18.28 0.88 -4.67
C ALA A 59 -17.83 -0.57 -4.55
N GLY A 60 -17.55 -0.98 -3.33
CA GLY A 60 -17.22 -2.34 -2.98
C GLY A 60 -17.95 -2.77 -1.73
N THR A 61 -18.20 -4.05 -1.59
CA THR A 61 -18.77 -4.63 -0.38
C THR A 61 -18.16 -6.00 -0.12
N GLY A 62 -18.12 -6.39 1.13
CA GLY A 62 -17.55 -7.67 1.53
C GLY A 62 -17.82 -7.95 3.00
N THR A 63 -17.21 -9.00 3.49
CA THR A 63 -17.33 -9.42 4.90
C THR A 63 -16.75 -8.39 5.88
N GLU A 64 -15.88 -7.51 5.44
CA GLU A 64 -15.34 -6.39 6.25
C GLU A 64 -16.08 -5.07 6.04
N GLY A 65 -17.28 -5.11 5.48
CA GLY A 65 -18.10 -3.93 5.28
C GLY A 65 -18.13 -3.42 3.85
N SER A 66 -18.63 -2.21 3.68
CA SER A 66 -18.83 -1.57 2.39
C SER A 66 -17.98 -0.32 2.26
N THR A 67 -17.55 -0.03 1.04
CA THR A 67 -16.76 1.16 0.72
C THR A 67 -17.30 1.81 -0.54
N ILE A 68 -17.39 3.13 -0.51
CA ILE A 68 -17.70 3.97 -1.68
C ILE A 68 -16.55 4.96 -1.84
N SER A 69 -16.04 5.06 -3.06
CA SER A 69 -15.01 6.04 -3.40
C SER A 69 -15.39 6.82 -4.64
N ALA A 70 -15.06 8.10 -4.67
CA ALA A 70 -15.17 8.94 -5.86
C ALA A 70 -13.97 9.88 -5.93
N GLY A 71 -13.56 10.23 -7.14
CA GLY A 71 -12.41 11.09 -7.31
C GLY A 71 -12.26 11.66 -8.70
N ILE A 72 -11.29 12.56 -8.79
CA ILE A 72 -10.86 13.22 -10.03
C ILE A 72 -9.35 13.07 -10.11
N LYS A 73 -8.86 12.62 -11.26
CA LYS A 73 -7.43 12.49 -11.53
C LYS A 73 -7.09 13.17 -12.85
N GLU A 74 -6.09 14.03 -12.83
CA GLU A 74 -5.51 14.65 -14.01
C GLU A 74 -4.02 14.25 -14.08
N LYS A 75 -3.61 13.61 -15.17
CA LYS A 75 -2.23 13.07 -15.32
C LYS A 75 -1.25 14.01 -16.00
N ASN A 76 -1.76 15.08 -16.61
CA ASN A 76 -0.95 16.02 -17.41
C ASN A 76 -1.35 17.47 -17.17
N TYR A 77 -1.47 17.87 -15.91
CA TYR A 77 -1.88 19.22 -15.55
C TYR A 77 -0.99 20.29 -16.19
N LEU A 78 -1.60 21.21 -16.93
CA LEU A 78 -0.95 22.26 -17.72
C LEU A 78 0.05 21.72 -18.77
N GLY A 79 -0.10 20.50 -19.26
CA GLY A 79 0.83 19.92 -20.24
C GLY A 79 2.23 19.61 -19.69
N LYS A 80 2.40 19.55 -18.36
CA LYS A 80 3.70 19.38 -17.69
C LYS A 80 3.93 17.98 -17.12
N GLY A 81 3.05 17.02 -17.40
CA GLY A 81 3.12 15.67 -16.81
C GLY A 81 2.89 15.66 -15.30
N ILE A 82 2.37 16.76 -14.73
CA ILE A 82 2.04 16.84 -13.31
C ILE A 82 0.71 16.10 -13.09
N THR A 83 0.69 15.21 -12.11
CA THR A 83 -0.54 14.51 -11.70
C THR A 83 -1.19 15.23 -10.54
N LEU A 84 -2.49 15.55 -10.70
CA LEU A 84 -3.38 15.95 -9.61
C LEU A 84 -4.32 14.76 -9.33
N ASP A 85 -4.50 14.43 -8.07
CA ASP A 85 -5.37 13.34 -7.65
C ASP A 85 -6.17 13.75 -6.41
N THR A 86 -7.50 13.71 -6.53
CA THR A 86 -8.42 13.98 -5.43
C THR A 86 -9.32 12.78 -5.26
N VAL A 87 -9.30 12.19 -4.07
CA VAL A 87 -10.09 11.00 -3.74
C VAL A 87 -10.86 11.24 -2.46
N PHE A 88 -12.11 10.85 -2.45
CA PHE A 88 -12.96 10.79 -1.27
C PHE A 88 -13.46 9.36 -1.10
N THR A 89 -13.28 8.80 0.09
CA THR A 89 -13.65 7.42 0.41
C THR A 89 -14.48 7.41 1.68
N VAL A 90 -15.56 6.65 1.67
CA VAL A 90 -16.40 6.36 2.83
C VAL A 90 -16.52 4.86 2.98
N SER A 91 -16.22 4.35 4.16
CA SER A 91 -16.48 2.97 4.54
C SER A 91 -17.24 2.91 5.86
N ASP A 92 -17.54 1.72 6.36
CA ASP A 92 -18.27 1.55 7.61
C ASP A 92 -17.51 2.14 8.81
N ASP A 93 -16.17 2.05 8.79
CA ASP A 93 -15.31 2.50 9.89
C ASP A 93 -14.46 3.74 9.55
N GLU A 94 -14.42 4.21 8.29
CA GLU A 94 -13.52 5.28 7.89
C GLU A 94 -14.17 6.25 6.89
N ILE A 95 -13.90 7.54 7.10
CA ILE A 95 -14.14 8.61 6.13
C ILE A 95 -12.79 9.26 5.82
N LYS A 96 -12.40 9.29 4.54
CA LYS A 96 -11.12 9.82 4.11
C LYS A 96 -11.26 10.76 2.91
N GLY A 97 -10.63 11.90 3.01
CA GLY A 97 -10.41 12.83 1.90
C GLY A 97 -8.91 12.99 1.64
N LYS A 98 -8.50 12.93 0.38
CA LYS A 98 -7.11 13.09 -0.02
C LYS A 98 -7.02 13.97 -1.27
N PHE A 99 -6.10 14.92 -1.25
CA PHE A 99 -5.66 15.67 -2.41
C PHE A 99 -4.16 15.55 -2.55
N SER A 100 -3.67 15.17 -3.72
CA SER A 100 -2.24 15.04 -3.97
C SER A 100 -1.83 15.65 -5.31
N VAL A 101 -0.63 16.20 -5.31
CA VAL A 101 0.06 16.77 -6.48
C VAL A 101 1.40 16.05 -6.59
N LEU A 102 1.64 15.41 -7.73
CA LEU A 102 2.91 14.76 -8.03
C LEU A 102 3.53 15.38 -9.29
N ASN A 103 4.70 15.97 -9.14
CA ASN A 103 5.55 16.33 -10.26
C ASN A 103 6.66 15.27 -10.40
N PRO A 104 6.59 14.37 -11.37
CA PRO A 104 7.53 13.26 -11.50
C PRO A 104 8.92 13.68 -11.97
N ASN A 105 9.04 14.81 -12.66
CA ASN A 105 10.30 15.31 -13.23
C ASN A 105 10.54 16.76 -12.81
N PHE A 106 10.72 16.99 -11.50
CA PHE A 106 10.90 18.33 -10.96
C PHE A 106 12.14 19.01 -11.53
N LYS A 107 11.96 20.20 -12.11
CA LYS A 107 13.03 20.97 -12.80
C LYS A 107 13.76 20.18 -13.89
N ASN A 108 13.05 19.30 -14.60
CA ASN A 108 13.60 18.42 -15.63
C ASN A 108 14.71 17.48 -15.11
N THR A 109 14.60 17.05 -13.87
CA THR A 109 15.47 16.02 -13.28
C THR A 109 14.67 14.72 -13.08
N ASP A 110 15.35 13.61 -12.83
CA ASP A 110 14.71 12.31 -12.47
C ASP A 110 14.22 12.25 -11.01
N ARG A 111 13.99 13.43 -10.42
CA ARG A 111 13.48 13.56 -9.06
C ARG A 111 12.01 13.97 -9.08
N SER A 112 11.19 13.22 -8.38
CA SER A 112 9.81 13.59 -8.15
C SER A 112 9.66 14.50 -6.94
N ILE A 113 8.65 15.37 -6.97
CA ILE A 113 8.16 16.07 -5.78
C ILE A 113 6.67 15.77 -5.64
N ASN A 114 6.27 15.37 -4.45
CA ASN A 114 4.87 15.14 -4.11
C ASN A 114 4.43 16.02 -2.94
N THR A 115 3.20 16.48 -3.03
CA THR A 115 2.50 17.19 -1.95
C THR A 115 1.18 16.48 -1.73
N THR A 116 0.86 16.13 -0.49
CA THR A 116 -0.42 15.49 -0.17
C THR A 116 -1.05 16.19 1.03
N ILE A 117 -2.33 16.51 0.91
CA ILE A 117 -3.18 16.94 2.02
C ILE A 117 -4.20 15.81 2.22
N GLU A 118 -4.34 15.34 3.44
CA GLU A 118 -5.30 14.29 3.75
C GLU A 118 -5.99 14.55 5.09
N SER A 119 -7.23 14.08 5.16
CA SER A 119 -8.02 14.05 6.39
C SER A 119 -8.71 12.70 6.48
N THR A 120 -8.55 12.02 7.60
CA THR A 120 -9.13 10.70 7.85
C THR A 120 -9.82 10.73 9.20
N SER A 121 -11.06 10.25 9.26
CA SER A 121 -11.78 9.96 10.50
C SER A 121 -12.05 8.47 10.53
N SER A 122 -11.56 7.78 11.55
CA SER A 122 -11.70 6.33 11.73
C SER A 122 -12.40 6.04 13.05
N ASP A 123 -13.45 5.22 13.01
CA ASP A 123 -14.27 4.86 14.16
C ASP A 123 -14.15 3.38 14.50
N TYR A 124 -13.32 3.06 15.47
CA TYR A 124 -13.10 1.72 16.00
C TYR A 124 -13.66 1.58 17.44
N MET A 125 -14.68 2.39 17.79
CA MET A 125 -15.27 2.38 19.14
C MET A 125 -15.76 1.00 19.56
N THR A 126 -16.34 0.24 18.64
CA THR A 126 -16.90 -1.10 18.93
C THR A 126 -15.80 -2.16 19.02
N SER A 127 -14.84 -2.17 18.12
CA SER A 127 -13.81 -3.22 17.99
C SER A 127 -12.64 -3.00 18.94
N SER A 128 -12.14 -1.78 18.99
CA SER A 128 -10.90 -1.42 19.70
C SER A 128 -11.07 -0.31 20.73
N GLY A 129 -12.28 0.27 20.85
CA GLY A 129 -12.65 1.23 21.89
C GLY A 129 -12.07 2.62 21.70
N TYR A 130 -11.80 3.05 20.47
CA TYR A 130 -11.32 4.39 20.16
C TYR A 130 -11.81 4.90 18.81
N LYS A 131 -11.75 6.21 18.65
CA LYS A 131 -11.99 6.92 17.40
C LYS A 131 -10.89 7.94 17.18
N THR A 132 -10.48 8.13 15.92
CA THR A 132 -9.49 9.15 15.57
C THR A 132 -9.99 10.06 14.46
N SER A 133 -9.54 11.32 14.50
CA SER A 133 -9.65 12.26 13.40
C SER A 133 -8.27 12.85 13.16
N ARG A 134 -7.68 12.56 12.01
CA ARG A 134 -6.31 12.94 11.67
C ARG A 134 -6.27 13.72 10.37
N THR A 135 -5.73 14.93 10.42
CA THR A 135 -5.58 15.81 9.25
C THR A 135 -4.14 16.26 9.12
N GLY A 136 -3.60 16.26 7.92
CA GLY A 136 -2.22 16.65 7.71
C GLY A 136 -1.80 16.99 6.30
N LEU A 137 -0.58 17.50 6.24
CA LEU A 137 0.15 17.85 5.03
C LEU A 137 1.43 17.03 4.97
N LYS A 138 1.72 16.45 3.82
CA LYS A 138 2.94 15.72 3.51
C LYS A 138 3.64 16.32 2.30
N LEU A 139 4.95 16.55 2.41
CA LEU A 139 5.82 16.99 1.34
C LEU A 139 6.92 15.94 1.16
N GLY A 140 7.11 15.48 -0.06
CA GLY A 140 8.07 14.42 -0.32
C GLY A 140 8.83 14.56 -1.62
N THR A 141 9.92 13.84 -1.71
CA THR A 141 10.72 13.65 -2.91
C THR A 141 11.07 12.18 -3.08
N GLY A 142 11.20 11.76 -4.32
CA GLY A 142 11.60 10.39 -4.65
C GLY A 142 12.46 10.36 -5.90
N PHE A 143 13.37 9.40 -5.97
CA PHE A 143 14.27 9.20 -7.09
C PHE A 143 14.77 7.75 -7.16
N GLU A 144 15.15 7.34 -8.34
CA GLU A 144 15.86 6.09 -8.55
C GLU A 144 17.35 6.33 -8.31
N GLN A 145 17.93 5.67 -7.29
CA GLN A 145 19.33 5.83 -6.92
C GLN A 145 20.25 4.91 -7.71
N TYR A 146 19.80 3.71 -7.96
CA TYR A 146 20.42 2.68 -8.82
C TYR A 146 19.31 1.95 -9.54
N ASP A 147 19.64 1.19 -10.58
CA ASP A 147 18.68 0.41 -11.36
C ASP A 147 17.74 -0.40 -10.44
N ASP A 148 16.44 -0.08 -10.50
CA ASP A 148 15.35 -0.66 -9.72
C ASP A 148 15.41 -0.40 -8.20
N LEU A 149 16.32 0.47 -7.73
CA LEU A 149 16.42 0.90 -6.34
C LEU A 149 15.89 2.32 -6.18
N PHE A 150 14.71 2.46 -5.61
CA PHE A 150 14.03 3.72 -5.40
C PHE A 150 14.16 4.17 -3.94
N VAL A 151 14.42 5.47 -3.78
CA VAL A 151 14.47 6.14 -2.45
C VAL A 151 13.42 7.24 -2.43
N ASN A 152 12.65 7.30 -1.35
CA ASN A 152 11.76 8.41 -1.07
C ASN A 152 12.04 8.99 0.32
N VAL A 153 11.87 10.29 0.45
CA VAL A 153 11.99 11.03 1.71
C VAL A 153 10.82 12.00 1.82
N ASP A 154 10.14 11.99 2.95
CA ASP A 154 8.96 12.81 3.19
C ASP A 154 9.04 13.50 4.53
N ILE A 155 8.57 14.75 4.59
CA ILE A 155 8.26 15.46 5.83
C ILE A 155 6.74 15.61 5.89
N SER A 156 6.16 15.29 7.03
CA SER A 156 4.72 15.39 7.24
C SER A 156 4.39 16.05 8.57
N ASN A 157 3.28 16.77 8.57
CA ASN A 157 2.71 17.43 9.74
C ASN A 157 1.28 16.96 9.88
N TYR A 158 0.93 16.38 11.02
CA TYR A 158 -0.40 15.89 11.33
C TYR A 158 -0.91 16.48 12.63
N TYR A 159 -2.20 16.70 12.66
CA TYR A 159 -2.97 16.93 13.85
C TYR A 159 -3.97 15.78 14.00
N GLU A 160 -3.91 15.08 15.13
CA GLU A 160 -4.77 13.94 15.45
C GLU A 160 -5.54 14.22 16.73
N ARG A 161 -6.85 13.97 16.69
CA ARG A 161 -7.70 13.88 17.88
C ARG A 161 -8.04 12.42 18.13
N LEU A 162 -7.80 11.96 19.34
CA LEU A 162 -8.13 10.62 19.82
C LEU A 162 -9.22 10.73 20.88
N GLU A 163 -10.31 10.01 20.66
CA GLU A 163 -11.42 9.83 21.60
C GLU A 163 -11.51 8.35 22.00
N THR A 164 -11.90 8.05 23.23
CA THR A 164 -12.03 6.68 23.73
C THR A 164 -13.47 6.37 24.13
N SER A 165 -13.85 5.08 24.12
CA SER A 165 -15.17 4.64 24.56
C SER A 165 -15.31 4.73 26.08
N ASP A 166 -16.54 4.87 26.58
CA ASP A 166 -16.83 4.87 28.02
C ASP A 166 -16.33 3.59 28.70
N ALA A 167 -16.33 2.47 27.99
CA ALA A 167 -15.87 1.17 28.46
C ALA A 167 -14.34 0.97 28.33
N ALA A 168 -13.60 1.96 27.83
CA ALA A 168 -12.16 1.87 27.72
C ALA A 168 -11.47 1.80 29.08
N SER A 169 -10.35 1.08 29.15
CA SER A 169 -9.54 1.02 30.37
C SER A 169 -9.00 2.39 30.77
N ALA A 170 -8.63 2.53 32.04
CA ALA A 170 -8.05 3.78 32.55
C ALA A 170 -6.78 4.21 31.81
N ILE A 171 -6.01 3.24 31.30
CA ILE A 171 -4.81 3.48 30.52
C ILE A 171 -5.14 4.05 29.15
N LYS A 172 -6.12 3.47 28.43
CA LYS A 172 -6.60 4.02 27.17
C LYS A 172 -7.19 5.43 27.33
N LYS A 173 -7.98 5.66 28.40
CA LYS A 173 -8.55 6.98 28.68
C LYS A 173 -7.51 8.05 28.91
N LYS A 174 -6.32 7.72 29.42
CA LYS A 174 -5.20 8.67 29.54
C LYS A 174 -4.62 9.09 28.18
N GLN A 175 -4.85 8.29 27.12
CA GLN A 175 -4.39 8.60 25.77
C GLN A 175 -5.39 9.45 24.99
N GLU A 176 -6.55 9.78 25.55
CA GLU A 176 -7.52 10.69 24.94
C GLU A 176 -6.95 12.10 24.87
N GLY A 177 -7.06 12.74 23.73
CA GLY A 177 -6.54 14.10 23.55
C GLY A 177 -6.24 14.45 22.10
N ASP A 178 -5.61 15.61 21.97
CA ASP A 178 -5.16 16.19 20.72
C ASP A 178 -3.65 16.07 20.62
N TYR A 179 -3.15 15.65 19.47
CA TYR A 179 -1.72 15.39 19.23
C TYR A 179 -1.24 16.07 17.95
N PHE A 180 -0.17 16.79 18.06
CA PHE A 180 0.56 17.33 16.91
C PHE A 180 1.79 16.47 16.63
N GLU A 181 2.01 16.16 15.35
CA GLU A 181 3.10 15.31 14.88
C GLU A 181 3.81 15.97 13.69
N ASN A 182 5.10 16.20 13.83
CA ASN A 182 5.99 16.54 12.72
C ASN A 182 6.97 15.40 12.54
N LEU A 183 6.90 14.73 11.40
CA LEU A 183 7.55 13.44 11.15
C LEU A 183 8.44 13.53 9.92
N LEU A 184 9.59 12.87 9.99
CA LEU A 184 10.45 12.55 8.85
C LEU A 184 10.27 11.07 8.50
N SER A 185 9.89 10.78 7.27
CA SER A 185 9.81 9.41 6.78
C SER A 185 10.79 9.21 5.64
N TYR A 186 11.39 8.04 5.57
CA TYR A 186 12.11 7.61 4.38
C TYR A 186 11.80 6.17 4.03
N GLY A 187 11.90 5.87 2.75
CA GLY A 187 11.63 4.56 2.21
C GLY A 187 12.68 4.15 1.19
N ILE A 188 12.98 2.86 1.18
CA ILE A 188 13.86 2.24 0.20
C ILE A 188 13.11 1.06 -0.41
N THR A 189 12.96 1.08 -1.73
CA THR A 189 12.29 0.01 -2.48
C THR A 189 13.25 -0.55 -3.53
N LEU A 190 13.50 -1.85 -3.45
CA LEU A 190 14.17 -2.59 -4.52
C LEU A 190 13.10 -3.44 -5.23
N ASN A 191 12.86 -3.15 -6.51
CA ASN A 191 11.84 -3.83 -7.31
C ASN A 191 12.47 -4.56 -8.49
N LYS A 192 12.61 -5.86 -8.37
CA LYS A 192 13.12 -6.80 -9.38
C LYS A 192 12.03 -7.75 -9.85
N LEU A 193 10.77 -7.32 -9.84
CA LEU A 193 9.65 -8.08 -10.39
C LEU A 193 9.65 -7.97 -11.91
N ASP A 194 9.24 -9.04 -12.59
CA ASP A 194 9.03 -9.07 -14.03
C ASP A 194 7.93 -8.09 -14.49
N GLN A 195 6.90 -7.91 -13.66
CA GLN A 195 5.80 -6.97 -13.88
C GLN A 195 5.15 -6.55 -12.56
N ASN A 196 4.55 -5.34 -12.53
CA ASN A 196 3.94 -4.81 -11.31
C ASN A 196 2.55 -5.38 -11.02
N PHE A 197 1.80 -5.75 -12.06
CA PHE A 197 0.47 -6.35 -11.94
C PHE A 197 0.58 -7.84 -12.22
N GLN A 198 0.08 -8.69 -11.32
CA GLN A 198 0.17 -10.16 -11.37
C GLN A 198 1.59 -10.67 -11.68
N PRO A 199 2.60 -10.33 -10.84
CA PRO A 199 3.97 -10.77 -11.07
C PRO A 199 4.07 -12.29 -11.08
N THR A 200 4.89 -12.82 -12.00
CA THR A 200 5.11 -14.25 -12.16
C THR A 200 6.49 -14.69 -11.68
N ASP A 201 7.47 -13.80 -11.74
CA ASP A 201 8.83 -14.06 -11.26
C ASP A 201 9.46 -12.80 -10.65
N GLY A 202 10.57 -12.99 -9.93
CA GLY A 202 11.33 -11.91 -9.32
C GLY A 202 11.01 -11.69 -7.86
N TYR A 203 11.48 -10.54 -7.36
CA TYR A 203 11.27 -10.15 -5.96
C TYR A 203 11.19 -8.64 -5.78
N MET A 204 10.54 -8.22 -4.71
CA MET A 204 10.49 -6.83 -4.28
C MET A 204 10.71 -6.76 -2.77
N THR A 205 11.51 -5.79 -2.33
CA THR A 205 11.68 -5.46 -0.91
C THR A 205 11.39 -3.98 -0.68
N ILE A 206 10.72 -3.69 0.42
CA ILE A 206 10.39 -2.32 0.83
C ILE A 206 10.76 -2.17 2.31
N PHE A 207 11.56 -1.19 2.62
CA PHE A 207 11.80 -0.74 3.98
C PHE A 207 11.33 0.70 4.13
N ASN A 208 10.51 0.97 5.14
CA ASN A 208 10.10 2.33 5.51
C ASN A 208 10.38 2.57 6.97
N GLN A 209 10.90 3.75 7.29
CA GLN A 209 11.04 4.22 8.65
C GLN A 209 10.43 5.61 8.78
N THR A 210 9.72 5.83 9.89
CA THR A 210 9.19 7.14 10.27
C THR A 210 9.77 7.53 11.63
N LEU A 211 10.31 8.73 11.69
CA LEU A 211 10.98 9.31 12.84
C LEU A 211 10.25 10.59 13.28
N PRO A 212 10.08 10.84 14.57
CA PRO A 212 9.58 12.12 15.06
C PRO A 212 10.68 13.18 14.92
N ILE A 213 10.34 14.35 14.33
CA ILE A 213 11.17 15.56 14.39
C ILE A 213 10.75 16.36 15.62
N TYR A 214 9.44 16.57 15.76
CA TYR A 214 8.77 17.13 16.91
C TYR A 214 7.37 16.50 16.99
N SER A 215 7.02 15.94 18.13
CA SER A 215 5.74 15.24 18.31
C SER A 215 5.34 15.28 19.77
N ASP A 216 4.05 15.44 20.05
CA ASP A 216 3.51 15.35 21.41
C ASP A 216 3.61 13.92 21.98
N ASP A 217 3.74 12.93 21.08
CA ASP A 217 3.97 11.52 21.38
C ASP A 217 5.01 10.98 20.40
N SER A 218 6.26 10.90 20.87
CA SER A 218 7.41 10.59 20.01
C SER A 218 7.54 9.10 19.76
N THR A 219 7.12 8.64 18.58
CA THR A 219 7.22 7.25 18.18
C THR A 219 8.11 7.06 16.95
N ILE A 220 8.86 5.96 16.94
CA ILE A 220 9.59 5.46 15.76
C ILE A 220 8.83 4.26 15.19
N GLU A 221 8.55 4.32 13.90
CA GLU A 221 7.88 3.24 13.18
C GLU A 221 8.82 2.65 12.13
N ASN A 222 8.95 1.32 12.11
CA ASN A 222 9.70 0.57 11.11
C ASN A 222 8.78 -0.42 10.42
N THR A 223 8.81 -0.46 9.09
CA THR A 223 8.07 -1.44 8.31
C THR A 223 8.99 -2.07 7.28
N PHE A 224 9.07 -3.39 7.27
CA PHE A 224 9.74 -4.16 6.25
C PHE A 224 8.76 -5.08 5.55
N LYS A 225 8.77 -5.05 4.22
CA LYS A 225 7.99 -5.95 3.38
C LYS A 225 8.92 -6.59 2.37
N ALA A 226 8.75 -7.89 2.14
CA ALA A 226 9.42 -8.59 1.07
C ALA A 226 8.42 -9.49 0.35
N SER A 227 8.53 -9.60 -0.95
CA SER A 227 7.76 -10.53 -1.77
C SER A 227 8.67 -11.19 -2.79
N LYS A 228 8.47 -12.48 -3.01
CA LYS A 228 9.16 -13.25 -4.03
C LYS A 228 8.13 -14.07 -4.79
N TYR A 229 8.29 -14.13 -6.10
CA TYR A 229 7.47 -14.92 -7.01
C TYR A 229 8.36 -15.84 -7.81
N HIS A 230 7.86 -16.99 -8.17
CA HIS A 230 8.56 -17.95 -9.00
C HIS A 230 7.57 -18.80 -9.79
N SER A 231 7.67 -18.72 -11.11
CA SER A 231 6.91 -19.56 -12.03
C SER A 231 7.60 -20.91 -12.16
N ILE A 232 6.91 -22.00 -11.80
CA ILE A 232 7.41 -23.37 -11.98
C ILE A 232 7.14 -23.83 -13.40
N ASN A 233 5.97 -23.51 -13.92
CA ASN A 233 5.53 -23.80 -15.29
C ASN A 233 4.40 -22.85 -15.67
N ASP A 234 3.87 -22.97 -16.89
CA ASP A 234 2.77 -22.15 -17.36
C ASP A 234 1.55 -22.29 -16.46
N GLY A 235 1.28 -21.22 -15.69
CA GLY A 235 0.14 -21.10 -14.80
C GLY A 235 0.36 -21.55 -13.36
N LEU A 236 1.48 -22.22 -13.00
CA LEU A 236 1.79 -22.53 -11.61
C LEU A 236 2.82 -21.54 -11.05
N ILE A 237 2.34 -20.59 -10.27
CA ILE A 237 3.18 -19.54 -9.68
C ILE A 237 3.20 -19.70 -8.16
N LEU A 238 4.37 -19.82 -7.58
CA LEU A 238 4.57 -19.78 -6.14
C LEU A 238 4.92 -18.37 -5.70
N SER A 239 4.35 -17.92 -4.60
CA SER A 239 4.75 -16.67 -3.97
C SER A 239 4.89 -16.78 -2.47
N ALA A 240 5.85 -16.03 -1.93
CA ALA A 240 6.05 -15.84 -0.51
C ALA A 240 6.09 -14.34 -0.22
N LYS A 241 5.32 -13.89 0.80
CA LYS A 241 5.27 -12.49 1.22
C LYS A 241 5.55 -12.41 2.71
N LEU A 242 6.51 -11.58 3.10
CA LEU A 242 6.85 -11.28 4.48
C LEU A 242 6.45 -9.84 4.82
N TYR A 243 5.89 -9.66 6.00
CA TYR A 243 5.59 -8.36 6.59
C TYR A 243 6.10 -8.33 8.02
N LEU A 244 6.88 -7.32 8.33
CA LEU A 244 7.34 -7.00 9.68
C LEU A 244 7.04 -5.53 9.96
N LYS A 245 6.44 -5.23 11.10
CA LYS A 245 6.26 -3.86 11.56
C LYS A 245 6.60 -3.77 13.04
N ALA A 246 7.26 -2.68 13.43
CA ALA A 246 7.59 -2.33 14.80
C ALA A 246 7.28 -0.87 15.04
N VAL A 247 6.66 -0.58 16.18
CA VAL A 247 6.42 0.78 16.69
C VAL A 247 6.96 0.84 18.11
N ASN A 248 7.79 1.83 18.39
CA ASN A 248 8.35 2.06 19.71
C ASN A 248 8.17 3.52 20.09
N SER A 249 7.78 3.79 21.34
CA SER A 249 7.75 5.13 21.91
C SER A 249 9.09 5.46 22.59
N PHE A 250 9.47 6.73 22.57
CA PHE A 250 10.64 7.24 23.31
C PHE A 250 10.25 7.76 24.69
N ASP A 251 8.99 8.13 24.88
CA ASP A 251 8.51 8.81 26.08
C ASP A 251 7.66 7.88 26.97
N ASP A 252 6.45 7.61 26.52
CA ASP A 252 5.44 6.81 27.24
C ASP A 252 5.05 5.55 26.43
N ASP A 253 3.91 4.94 26.76
CA ASP A 253 3.35 3.83 26.03
C ASP A 253 2.96 4.21 24.61
N VAL A 254 3.13 3.32 23.65
CA VAL A 254 2.64 3.52 22.27
C VAL A 254 1.13 3.73 22.29
N ARG A 255 0.69 4.86 21.75
CA ARG A 255 -0.72 5.24 21.65
C ARG A 255 -1.52 4.19 20.87
N VAL A 256 -2.74 3.90 21.28
CA VAL A 256 -3.59 2.86 20.68
C VAL A 256 -3.81 3.05 19.16
N SER A 257 -3.87 4.31 18.70
CA SER A 257 -4.00 4.64 17.29
C SER A 257 -2.73 4.35 16.46
N LYS A 258 -1.57 4.20 17.12
CA LYS A 258 -0.28 3.86 16.50
C LYS A 258 0.04 2.37 16.55
N ARG A 259 -0.64 1.61 17.40
CA ARG A 259 -0.39 0.17 17.55
C ARG A 259 -0.73 -0.58 16.27
N ILE A 260 -0.13 -1.73 16.13
CA ILE A 260 -0.26 -2.59 14.95
C ILE A 260 -1.45 -3.51 15.14
N TYR A 261 -2.27 -3.63 14.11
CA TYR A 261 -3.32 -4.62 13.95
C TYR A 261 -3.04 -5.43 12.69
N ILE A 262 -3.28 -6.73 12.73
CA ILE A 262 -3.10 -7.61 11.57
C ILE A 262 -4.41 -7.65 10.78
N PRO A 263 -4.43 -7.16 9.54
CA PRO A 263 -5.61 -7.24 8.70
C PRO A 263 -5.81 -8.68 8.18
N SER A 264 -7.03 -9.04 7.91
CA SER A 264 -7.41 -10.33 7.35
C SER A 264 -6.75 -10.65 6.00
N THR A 265 -6.32 -9.66 5.24
CA THR A 265 -5.53 -9.85 4.02
C THR A 265 -4.12 -10.42 4.28
N ARG A 266 -3.65 -10.36 5.53
CA ARG A 266 -2.37 -10.92 5.99
C ARG A 266 -2.53 -12.21 6.78
N LEU A 267 -3.72 -12.46 7.31
CA LEU A 267 -4.04 -13.67 8.04
C LEU A 267 -5.49 -14.05 7.72
N ARG A 268 -5.69 -14.73 6.60
CA ARG A 268 -7.01 -15.26 6.20
C ARG A 268 -7.47 -16.31 7.20
N GLY A 269 -8.78 -16.42 7.42
CA GLY A 269 -9.34 -17.30 8.46
C GLY A 269 -9.56 -16.62 9.80
N PHE A 270 -9.22 -15.32 9.90
CA PHE A 270 -9.46 -14.50 11.10
C PHE A 270 -10.10 -13.17 10.73
N GLU A 271 -10.94 -12.64 11.61
CA GLU A 271 -11.49 -11.29 11.47
C GLU A 271 -10.34 -10.26 11.50
N SER A 272 -10.49 -9.18 10.73
CA SER A 272 -9.49 -8.09 10.65
C SER A 272 -9.28 -7.43 12.01
N GLY A 273 -8.01 -7.34 12.46
CA GLY A 273 -7.66 -6.72 13.73
C GLY A 273 -8.13 -7.48 14.98
N ALA A 274 -8.70 -8.67 14.83
CA ALA A 274 -9.31 -9.43 15.93
C ALA A 274 -8.43 -10.60 16.42
N ILE A 275 -7.13 -10.38 16.43
CA ILE A 275 -6.13 -11.27 17.05
C ILE A 275 -5.20 -10.45 17.97
N GLY A 276 -4.51 -11.14 18.88
CA GLY A 276 -3.43 -10.56 19.71
C GLY A 276 -3.93 -10.06 21.06
N PRO A 277 -3.22 -9.08 21.66
CA PRO A 277 -3.51 -8.59 22.98
C PRO A 277 -4.90 -7.97 23.11
N LYS A 278 -5.53 -8.23 24.26
CA LYS A 278 -6.83 -7.67 24.66
C LYS A 278 -6.74 -6.96 26.00
N ASP A 279 -7.41 -5.83 26.10
CA ASP A 279 -7.70 -5.16 27.35
C ASP A 279 -9.22 -5.22 27.57
N GLY A 280 -9.66 -6.08 28.51
CA GLY A 280 -11.05 -6.44 28.68
C GLY A 280 -11.60 -7.18 27.44
N THR A 281 -12.61 -6.59 26.79
CA THR A 281 -13.23 -7.16 25.58
C THR A 281 -12.66 -6.62 24.28
N GLN A 282 -11.82 -5.56 24.34
CA GLN A 282 -11.35 -4.81 23.19
C GLN A 282 -9.96 -5.27 22.76
N TYR A 283 -9.74 -5.44 21.46
CA TYR A 283 -8.41 -5.64 20.91
C TYR A 283 -7.63 -4.33 20.95
N ILE A 284 -6.40 -4.39 21.44
CA ILE A 284 -5.57 -3.20 21.64
C ILE A 284 -4.37 -3.12 20.69
N GLY A 285 -4.25 -4.11 19.80
CA GLY A 285 -3.07 -4.18 18.95
C GLY A 285 -1.80 -4.54 19.70
N GLY A 286 -0.67 -4.47 19.02
CA GLY A 286 0.65 -4.68 19.61
C GLY A 286 1.66 -3.71 19.04
N ASN A 287 2.82 -3.59 19.70
CA ASN A 287 3.92 -2.77 19.22
C ASN A 287 4.72 -3.47 18.11
N TYR A 288 4.67 -4.81 18.06
CA TYR A 288 5.34 -5.62 17.06
C TYR A 288 4.34 -6.52 16.34
N GLY A 289 4.41 -6.55 15.02
CA GLY A 289 3.58 -7.40 14.18
C GLY A 289 4.40 -8.08 13.08
N SER A 290 4.10 -9.36 12.84
CA SER A 290 4.70 -10.12 11.75
C SER A 290 3.65 -10.93 11.01
N ALA A 291 3.81 -11.08 9.70
CA ALA A 291 3.02 -12.02 8.91
C ALA A 291 3.86 -12.61 7.78
N ILE A 292 3.61 -13.86 7.46
CA ILE A 292 4.14 -14.54 6.30
C ILE A 292 3.00 -15.21 5.55
N ASN A 293 2.96 -15.02 4.25
CA ASN A 293 1.94 -15.57 3.38
C ASN A 293 2.61 -16.38 2.27
N PHE A 294 2.28 -17.65 2.15
CA PHE A 294 2.63 -18.49 1.02
C PHE A 294 1.39 -18.67 0.16
N ASN A 295 1.54 -18.49 -1.15
CA ASN A 295 0.46 -18.74 -2.10
C ASN A 295 1.01 -19.56 -3.27
N SER A 296 0.17 -20.45 -3.77
CA SER A 296 0.35 -21.18 -5.01
C SER A 296 -0.81 -20.86 -5.92
N THR A 297 -0.58 -20.02 -6.94
CA THR A 297 -1.55 -19.82 -8.01
C THR A 297 -1.51 -21.05 -8.91
N LEU A 298 -2.65 -21.67 -9.11
CA LEU A 298 -2.77 -22.91 -9.87
C LEU A 298 -2.95 -22.59 -11.36
N PRO A 299 -2.55 -23.50 -12.27
CA PRO A 299 -2.90 -23.40 -13.67
C PRO A 299 -4.41 -23.22 -13.83
N ASN A 300 -4.81 -22.55 -14.90
CA ASN A 300 -6.22 -22.31 -15.14
C ASN A 300 -7.01 -23.64 -15.16
N LEU A 301 -7.90 -23.80 -14.17
CA LEU A 301 -8.71 -25.01 -14.00
C LEU A 301 -9.99 -25.00 -14.85
N LEU A 302 -10.35 -23.84 -15.43
CA LEU A 302 -11.58 -23.64 -16.19
C LEU A 302 -11.24 -23.18 -17.60
N ASN A 303 -11.32 -24.07 -18.58
CA ASN A 303 -11.08 -23.74 -19.96
C ASN A 303 -11.98 -22.56 -20.42
N GLY A 304 -11.37 -21.52 -20.98
CA GLY A 304 -12.06 -20.33 -21.48
C GLY A 304 -12.30 -19.22 -20.47
N TYR A 305 -11.78 -19.32 -19.23
CA TYR A 305 -11.87 -18.30 -18.18
C TYR A 305 -10.49 -17.87 -17.71
N GLU A 306 -9.73 -17.21 -18.56
CA GLU A 306 -8.35 -16.75 -18.26
C GLU A 306 -8.27 -15.64 -17.19
N ASN A 307 -9.41 -15.08 -16.82
CA ASN A 307 -9.52 -14.01 -15.82
C ASN A 307 -9.87 -14.52 -14.42
N ILE A 308 -9.70 -15.81 -14.15
CA ILE A 308 -9.95 -16.42 -12.83
C ILE A 308 -8.68 -17.10 -12.34
N ASP A 309 -8.18 -16.63 -11.18
CA ASP A 309 -7.06 -17.25 -10.50
C ASP A 309 -7.53 -18.10 -9.32
N PHE A 310 -7.11 -19.36 -9.31
CA PHE A 310 -7.29 -20.27 -8.19
C PHE A 310 -6.00 -20.33 -7.37
N ASN A 311 -6.12 -20.16 -6.07
CA ASN A 311 -4.94 -20.17 -5.21
C ASN A 311 -5.14 -21.10 -4.03
N LEU A 312 -4.08 -21.82 -3.67
CA LEU A 312 -3.89 -22.44 -2.37
C LEU A 312 -3.03 -21.50 -1.52
N PHE A 313 -3.29 -21.44 -0.22
CA PHE A 313 -2.49 -20.59 0.64
C PHE A 313 -2.21 -21.19 2.01
N LEU A 314 -1.13 -20.71 2.61
CA LEU A 314 -0.78 -20.89 4.00
C LEU A 314 -0.34 -19.53 4.56
N ASP A 315 -1.04 -19.05 5.57
CA ASP A 315 -0.76 -17.80 6.25
C ASP A 315 -0.35 -18.07 7.69
N ALA A 316 0.61 -17.29 8.18
CA ALA A 316 0.95 -17.24 9.59
C ALA A 316 1.22 -15.80 10.01
N ALA A 317 0.76 -15.43 11.20
CA ALA A 317 1.00 -14.10 11.76
C ALA A 317 1.07 -14.14 13.29
N ASN A 318 1.73 -13.13 13.85
CA ASN A 318 1.69 -12.84 15.26
C ASN A 318 1.71 -11.33 15.51
N LEU A 319 1.21 -10.98 16.70
CA LEU A 319 1.09 -9.62 17.18
C LEU A 319 1.36 -9.63 18.68
N TRP A 320 2.33 -8.85 19.14
CA TRP A 320 2.78 -8.90 20.53
C TRP A 320 3.36 -7.57 21.00
N HIS A 321 3.72 -7.53 22.27
CA HIS A 321 4.27 -6.44 23.03
C HIS A 321 3.28 -5.32 23.30
N VAL A 322 2.85 -5.26 24.56
CA VAL A 322 2.06 -4.18 25.14
C VAL A 322 2.90 -3.56 26.24
N ASP A 323 3.37 -2.34 26.02
CA ASP A 323 4.36 -1.66 26.86
C ASP A 323 3.94 -1.52 28.32
N TYR A 324 2.67 -1.26 28.59
CA TYR A 324 2.17 -1.06 29.94
C TYR A 324 1.78 -2.35 30.70
N ASP A 325 1.63 -3.48 30.02
CA ASP A 325 1.26 -4.74 30.64
C ASP A 325 1.65 -5.96 29.79
N ASN A 326 2.79 -6.56 30.09
CA ASN A 326 3.28 -7.74 29.40
C ASN A 326 2.39 -8.97 29.60
N SER A 327 1.50 -8.98 30.58
CA SER A 327 0.56 -10.10 30.79
C SER A 327 -0.53 -10.20 29.73
N LEU A 328 -0.72 -9.15 28.96
CA LEU A 328 -1.65 -9.10 27.82
C LEU A 328 -1.05 -9.70 26.54
N ASP A 329 0.25 -9.93 26.51
CA ASP A 329 0.95 -10.49 25.37
C ASP A 329 0.50 -11.92 25.06
N SER A 330 0.60 -12.28 23.79
CA SER A 330 0.33 -13.63 23.32
C SER A 330 1.50 -14.17 22.54
N ASP A 331 2.12 -15.23 23.05
CA ASP A 331 3.24 -15.92 22.40
C ASP A 331 2.80 -16.82 21.24
N LYS A 332 1.48 -16.95 21.05
CA LYS A 332 0.95 -17.92 20.09
C LYS A 332 0.98 -17.37 18.66
N ILE A 333 1.70 -18.04 17.79
CA ILE A 333 1.64 -17.81 16.35
C ILE A 333 0.31 -18.35 15.83
N ARG A 334 -0.46 -17.48 15.15
CA ARG A 334 -1.68 -17.85 14.46
C ARG A 334 -1.34 -18.32 13.07
N SER A 335 -2.05 -19.32 12.59
CA SER A 335 -1.89 -19.78 11.21
C SER A 335 -3.18 -20.35 10.64
N ALA A 336 -3.35 -20.24 9.35
CA ALA A 336 -4.49 -20.77 8.61
C ALA A 336 -4.06 -21.22 7.22
N THR A 337 -4.78 -22.16 6.66
CA THR A 337 -4.63 -22.61 5.28
C THR A 337 -5.98 -22.61 4.58
N GLY A 338 -5.99 -22.58 3.27
CA GLY A 338 -7.24 -22.59 2.53
C GLY A 338 -7.07 -22.39 1.04
N ILE A 339 -8.18 -22.07 0.42
CA ILE A 339 -8.29 -21.80 -1.02
C ILE A 339 -8.80 -20.36 -1.22
N SER A 340 -8.38 -19.72 -2.31
CA SER A 340 -8.98 -18.46 -2.73
C SER A 340 -9.16 -18.41 -4.25
N ILE A 341 -10.17 -17.66 -4.66
CA ILE A 341 -10.52 -17.43 -6.06
C ILE A 341 -10.53 -15.92 -6.27
N ASN A 342 -9.75 -15.44 -7.22
CA ASN A 342 -9.79 -14.06 -7.67
C ASN A 342 -10.33 -14.04 -9.11
N TRP A 343 -11.45 -13.38 -9.30
CA TRP A 343 -12.09 -13.25 -10.60
C TRP A 343 -12.07 -11.79 -11.06
N PHE A 344 -11.31 -11.50 -12.09
CA PHE A 344 -11.18 -10.16 -12.66
C PHE A 344 -12.32 -9.92 -13.66
N THR A 345 -13.30 -9.12 -13.26
CA THR A 345 -14.46 -8.78 -14.07
C THR A 345 -14.39 -7.34 -14.59
N PRO A 346 -15.14 -6.99 -15.64
CA PRO A 346 -15.22 -5.61 -16.12
C PRO A 346 -15.77 -4.61 -15.10
N VAL A 347 -16.50 -5.07 -14.09
CA VAL A 347 -17.06 -4.24 -13.01
C VAL A 347 -16.18 -4.22 -11.77
N GLY A 348 -15.00 -4.84 -11.82
CA GLY A 348 -14.04 -4.91 -10.73
C GLY A 348 -13.71 -6.35 -10.32
N PRO A 349 -12.70 -6.51 -9.48
CA PRO A 349 -12.29 -7.82 -8.98
C PRO A 349 -13.31 -8.38 -7.98
N LEU A 350 -13.55 -9.67 -8.08
CA LEU A 350 -14.29 -10.46 -7.10
C LEU A 350 -13.30 -11.40 -6.43
N SER A 351 -13.22 -11.37 -5.12
CA SER A 351 -12.35 -12.26 -4.35
C SER A 351 -13.16 -13.07 -3.37
N PHE A 352 -12.92 -14.37 -3.35
CA PHE A 352 -13.51 -15.31 -2.42
C PHE A 352 -12.39 -16.11 -1.75
N SER A 353 -12.48 -16.35 -0.46
CA SER A 353 -11.56 -17.25 0.25
C SER A 353 -12.31 -18.10 1.25
N TYR A 354 -11.88 -19.35 1.35
CA TYR A 354 -12.26 -20.25 2.41
C TYR A 354 -11.02 -20.70 3.15
N ALA A 355 -10.97 -20.42 4.44
CA ALA A 355 -9.82 -20.64 5.28
C ALA A 355 -10.17 -21.50 6.50
N VAL A 356 -9.23 -22.35 6.90
CA VAL A 356 -9.32 -23.17 8.10
C VAL A 356 -8.16 -22.77 9.01
N PRO A 357 -8.41 -22.23 10.21
CA PRO A 357 -7.39 -21.99 11.20
C PRO A 357 -6.67 -23.28 11.60
N ILE A 358 -5.34 -23.25 11.61
CA ILE A 358 -4.48 -24.36 12.10
C ILE A 358 -4.08 -24.10 13.55
N SER A 359 -3.78 -22.84 13.87
CA SER A 359 -3.37 -22.39 15.20
C SER A 359 -4.05 -21.07 15.52
N GLU A 360 -4.76 -21.03 16.65
CA GLU A 360 -5.47 -19.86 17.14
C GLU A 360 -5.35 -19.73 18.67
N ALA A 361 -5.48 -18.56 19.22
CA ALA A 361 -5.67 -18.33 20.65
C ALA A 361 -7.17 -18.28 20.98
N LYS A 362 -7.53 -18.61 22.22
CA LYS A 362 -8.95 -18.60 22.68
C LYS A 362 -9.62 -17.24 22.56
N SER A 363 -8.82 -16.17 22.54
CA SER A 363 -9.31 -14.79 22.46
C SER A 363 -9.50 -14.31 21.03
N ASP A 364 -8.99 -15.06 20.05
CA ASP A 364 -9.05 -14.67 18.62
C ASP A 364 -10.46 -14.87 18.07
N LYS A 365 -10.82 -14.08 17.08
CA LYS A 365 -12.05 -14.30 16.30
C LYS A 365 -11.68 -14.82 14.93
N THR A 366 -12.29 -15.95 14.56
CA THR A 366 -12.07 -16.64 13.29
C THR A 366 -13.19 -16.35 12.30
N GLU A 367 -12.85 -16.26 11.02
CA GLU A 367 -13.76 -16.05 9.92
C GLU A 367 -13.38 -17.00 8.76
N SER A 368 -14.08 -18.13 8.65
CA SER A 368 -13.72 -19.17 7.68
C SER A 368 -14.01 -18.80 6.23
N PHE A 369 -15.06 -18.03 5.97
CA PHE A 369 -15.44 -17.61 4.61
C PHE A 369 -15.39 -16.10 4.51
N ARG A 370 -14.74 -15.64 3.44
CA ARG A 370 -14.63 -14.22 3.14
C ARG A 370 -14.89 -13.97 1.68
N PHE A 371 -15.60 -12.89 1.39
CA PHE A 371 -15.74 -12.39 0.03
C PHE A 371 -15.53 -10.87 -0.01
N GLN A 372 -15.12 -10.39 -1.17
CA GLN A 372 -15.02 -8.98 -1.52
C GLN A 372 -15.46 -8.80 -2.97
N ILE A 373 -16.35 -7.86 -3.20
CA ILE A 373 -16.92 -7.53 -4.50
C ILE A 373 -16.70 -6.06 -4.77
N GLY A 374 -16.19 -5.72 -5.95
CA GLY A 374 -16.00 -4.35 -6.40
C GLY A 374 -14.56 -3.89 -6.34
N THR A 375 -14.32 -2.67 -6.78
CA THR A 375 -13.00 -2.06 -6.81
C THR A 375 -12.62 -1.59 -5.41
N SER A 376 -11.63 -2.24 -4.80
CA SER A 376 -10.86 -1.63 -3.72
C SER A 376 -9.87 -0.65 -4.35
N PHE A 377 -10.07 0.62 -4.13
CA PHE A 377 -9.18 1.68 -4.58
C PHE A 377 -8.06 1.96 -3.60
#